data_fec9c33892ff005f4e61842359bc3585
#
_entry.id   fec9c33892ff005f4e61842359bc3585
#
_cell.length_a   1.000
_cell.length_b   1.000
_cell.length_c   1.000
_cell.angle_alpha   90.00
_cell.angle_beta   90.00
_cell.angle_gamma   90.00
#
_symmetry.space_group_name_H-M   'P 1'
#
loop_
_entity.id
_entity.type
_entity.pdbx_description
1 polymer ?
#
loop_
_entity_poly.entity_id
_entity_poly.type
_entity_poly.pdbx_seq_one_letter_code
_entity_poly.pdbx_strand_id
1 'polypeptide(L)'
;MFLSAIILLAAASIWLNIRQWIGRRKFMKEVDSRVHGASVRRGLMAEQFAPFTDSFRRLGWNIQELKFLGRPIDGIQFEEDEIIIVEFKTGDSNMSQKQRRIKTLVEVGKVRFQEIRF
;
A
#
# COMPACT_ATOMS: atom_id res chain seq x y z
N MET A 1 -55.62 11.47 9.23
CA MET A 1 -54.76 10.34 9.61
C MET A 1 -53.86 9.84 8.47
N PHE A 2 -54.40 9.52 7.31
CA PHE A 2 -53.59 9.01 6.18
C PHE A 2 -52.56 10.02 5.62
N LEU A 3 -52.89 11.30 5.54
CA LEU A 3 -52.00 12.34 4.99
C LEU A 3 -50.76 12.56 5.87
N SER A 4 -50.93 12.52 7.19
CA SER A 4 -49.82 12.65 8.14
C SER A 4 -48.85 11.46 8.07
N ALA A 5 -49.33 10.25 7.87
CA ALA A 5 -48.50 9.06 7.69
C ALA A 5 -47.68 9.11 6.40
N ILE A 6 -48.27 9.59 5.30
CA ILE A 6 -47.57 9.76 4.01
C ILE A 6 -46.48 10.79 4.12
N ILE A 7 -46.70 11.91 4.80
CA ILE A 7 -45.67 12.95 5.01
C ILE A 7 -44.52 12.41 5.84
N LEU A 8 -44.77 11.64 6.88
CA LEU A 8 -43.71 11.04 7.72
C LEU A 8 -42.88 10.02 6.93
N LEU A 9 -43.52 9.19 6.12
CA LEU A 9 -42.80 8.23 5.25
C LEU A 9 -41.92 8.94 4.20
N ALA A 10 -42.46 10.00 3.58
CA ALA A 10 -41.68 10.79 2.64
C ALA A 10 -40.47 11.47 3.31
N ALA A 11 -40.65 12.05 4.48
CA ALA A 11 -39.58 12.67 5.26
C ALA A 11 -38.49 11.65 5.66
N ALA A 12 -38.89 10.46 6.11
CA ALA A 12 -37.96 9.37 6.43
C ALA A 12 -37.18 8.89 5.20
N SER A 13 -37.84 8.76 4.05
CA SER A 13 -37.18 8.39 2.79
C SER A 13 -36.15 9.44 2.33
N ILE A 14 -36.51 10.72 2.39
CA ILE A 14 -35.60 11.81 2.07
C ILE A 14 -34.39 11.80 3.02
N TRP A 15 -34.62 11.64 4.32
CA TRP A 15 -33.58 11.60 5.32
C TRP A 15 -32.58 10.43 5.09
N LEU A 16 -33.09 9.24 4.78
CA LEU A 16 -32.30 8.07 4.45
C LEU A 16 -31.45 8.31 3.19
N ASN A 17 -32.02 8.91 2.14
CA ASN A 17 -31.31 9.24 0.92
C ASN A 17 -30.17 10.24 1.17
N ILE A 18 -30.42 11.29 1.96
CA ILE A 18 -29.43 12.29 2.35
C ILE A 18 -28.28 11.62 3.14
N ARG A 19 -28.63 10.78 4.12
CA ARG A 19 -27.64 10.06 4.94
C ARG A 19 -26.75 9.14 4.10
N GLN A 20 -27.32 8.39 3.15
CA GLN A 20 -26.59 7.56 2.21
C GLN A 20 -25.67 8.39 1.30
N TRP A 21 -26.17 9.51 0.80
CA TRP A 21 -25.39 10.40 -0.06
C TRP A 21 -24.18 11.01 0.66
N ILE A 22 -24.35 11.45 1.91
CA ILE A 22 -23.25 11.95 2.74
C ILE A 22 -22.20 10.85 3.01
N GLY A 23 -22.65 9.65 3.30
CA GLY A 23 -21.77 8.48 3.52
C GLY A 23 -20.94 8.16 2.27
N ARG A 24 -21.57 8.14 1.09
CA ARG A 24 -20.87 7.92 -0.19
C ARG A 24 -19.83 9.00 -0.49
N ARG A 25 -20.14 10.27 -0.23
CA ARG A 25 -19.19 11.37 -0.43
C ARG A 25 -17.97 11.29 0.48
N LYS A 26 -18.15 10.92 1.76
CA LYS A 26 -17.04 10.71 2.70
C LYS A 26 -16.15 9.56 2.24
N PHE A 27 -16.75 8.44 1.86
CA PHE A 27 -16.02 7.27 1.35
C PHE A 27 -15.23 7.60 0.09
N MET A 28 -15.84 8.28 -0.90
CA MET A 28 -15.13 8.65 -2.13
C MET A 28 -13.97 9.60 -1.88
N LYS A 29 -14.10 10.58 -0.96
CA LYS A 29 -12.98 11.46 -0.58
C LYS A 29 -11.85 10.70 0.08
N GLU A 30 -12.16 9.72 0.92
CA GLU A 30 -11.15 8.90 1.58
C GLU A 30 -10.40 8.00 0.58
N VAL A 31 -11.12 7.39 -0.37
CA VAL A 31 -10.52 6.60 -1.46
C VAL A 31 -9.62 7.49 -2.33
N ASP A 32 -10.11 8.66 -2.73
CA ASP A 32 -9.37 9.61 -3.56
C ASP A 32 -8.08 10.10 -2.86
N SER A 33 -8.16 10.43 -1.58
CA SER A 33 -6.99 10.83 -0.79
C SER A 33 -5.95 9.69 -0.66
N ARG A 34 -6.39 8.44 -0.55
CA ARG A 34 -5.50 7.28 -0.50
C ARG A 34 -4.83 7.02 -1.86
N VAL A 35 -5.57 7.16 -2.95
CA VAL A 35 -5.05 6.99 -4.31
C VAL A 35 -4.04 8.08 -4.65
N HIS A 36 -4.35 9.36 -4.37
CA HIS A 36 -3.41 10.47 -4.55
C HIS A 36 -2.17 10.33 -3.66
N GLY A 37 -2.34 9.98 -2.39
CA GLY A 37 -1.22 9.73 -1.49
C GLY A 37 -0.33 8.55 -1.93
N ALA A 38 -0.88 7.55 -2.61
CA ALA A 38 -0.11 6.44 -3.16
C ALA A 38 0.66 6.84 -4.45
N SER A 39 0.06 7.68 -5.30
CA SER A 39 0.73 8.17 -6.51
C SER A 39 1.84 9.18 -6.19
N VAL A 40 1.61 10.09 -5.25
CA VAL A 40 2.64 11.02 -4.76
C VAL A 40 3.79 10.26 -4.08
N ARG A 41 3.49 9.25 -3.26
CA ARG A 41 4.52 8.40 -2.66
C ARG A 41 5.33 7.64 -3.71
N ARG A 42 4.71 7.15 -4.78
CA ARG A 42 5.42 6.50 -5.90
C ARG A 42 6.35 7.46 -6.63
N GLY A 43 5.92 8.70 -6.86
CA GLY A 43 6.78 9.73 -7.46
C GLY A 43 7.98 10.07 -6.58
N LEU A 44 7.76 10.34 -5.29
CA LEU A 44 8.84 10.60 -4.32
C LEU A 44 9.78 9.40 -4.17
N MET A 45 9.25 8.17 -4.19
CA MET A 45 10.06 6.95 -4.17
C MET A 45 10.93 6.85 -5.43
N ALA A 46 10.38 7.10 -6.61
CA ALA A 46 11.15 7.06 -7.85
C ALA A 46 12.33 8.04 -7.83
N GLU A 47 12.13 9.25 -7.29
CA GLU A 47 13.22 10.22 -7.11
C GLU A 47 14.25 9.75 -6.06
N GLN A 48 13.80 9.18 -4.95
CA GLN A 48 14.69 8.65 -3.90
C GLN A 48 15.53 7.47 -4.38
N PHE A 49 14.99 6.66 -5.32
CA PHE A 49 15.67 5.48 -5.83
C PHE A 49 16.41 5.71 -7.16
N ALA A 50 16.33 6.92 -7.75
CA ALA A 50 17.11 7.29 -8.91
C ALA A 50 18.64 6.97 -8.76
N PRO A 51 19.28 7.19 -7.59
CA PRO A 51 20.68 6.83 -7.37
C PRO A 51 20.97 5.33 -7.48
N PHE A 52 19.97 4.48 -7.29
CA PHE A 52 20.12 3.02 -7.34
C PHE A 52 19.86 2.41 -8.73
N THR A 53 19.46 3.23 -9.71
CA THR A 53 19.13 2.75 -11.07
C THR A 53 20.28 1.96 -11.71
N ASP A 54 21.51 2.40 -11.52
CA ASP A 54 22.69 1.69 -12.03
C ASP A 54 22.95 0.37 -11.28
N SER A 55 22.60 0.30 -10.01
CA SER A 55 22.68 -0.93 -9.23
C SER A 55 21.65 -1.96 -9.73
N PHE A 56 20.42 -1.55 -10.02
CA PHE A 56 19.40 -2.43 -10.61
C PHE A 56 19.84 -2.97 -11.96
N ARG A 57 20.42 -2.12 -12.81
CA ARG A 57 20.96 -2.52 -14.11
C ARG A 57 22.08 -3.56 -14.00
N ARG A 58 22.99 -3.37 -13.05
CA ARG A 58 24.09 -4.32 -12.77
C ARG A 58 23.59 -5.66 -12.23
N LEU A 59 22.51 -5.65 -11.43
CA LEU A 59 21.89 -6.86 -10.89
C LEU A 59 21.01 -7.57 -11.93
N GLY A 60 20.71 -6.94 -13.06
CA GLY A 60 19.82 -7.48 -14.09
C GLY A 60 18.35 -7.48 -13.68
N TRP A 61 17.96 -6.73 -12.67
CA TRP A 61 16.59 -6.69 -12.17
C TRP A 61 15.67 -5.85 -13.04
N ASN A 62 14.45 -6.33 -13.24
CA ASN A 62 13.38 -5.53 -13.82
C ASN A 62 12.72 -4.68 -12.73
N ILE A 63 12.98 -3.37 -12.77
CA ILE A 63 12.45 -2.43 -11.77
C ILE A 63 10.91 -2.40 -11.71
N GLN A 64 10.21 -2.84 -12.75
CA GLN A 64 8.74 -2.92 -12.76
C GLN A 64 8.22 -4.03 -11.83
N GLU A 65 9.04 -5.03 -11.56
CA GLU A 65 8.73 -6.13 -10.65
C GLU A 65 9.09 -5.82 -9.19
N LEU A 66 9.71 -4.66 -8.93
CA LEU A 66 9.95 -4.19 -7.58
C LEU A 66 8.69 -3.57 -6.99
N LYS A 67 8.24 -4.12 -5.86
CA LYS A 67 7.11 -3.59 -5.09
C LYS A 67 7.60 -2.95 -3.80
N PHE A 68 7.39 -1.64 -3.67
CA PHE A 68 7.74 -0.90 -2.47
C PHE A 68 6.75 -1.16 -1.34
N LEU A 69 7.26 -1.46 -0.15
CA LEU A 69 6.48 -1.74 1.05
C LEU A 69 6.53 -0.59 2.07
N GLY A 70 7.69 0.04 2.23
CA GLY A 70 7.95 0.99 3.29
C GLY A 70 8.63 0.34 4.50
N ARG A 71 8.24 0.73 5.73
CA ARG A 71 8.86 0.14 6.92
C ARG A 71 8.28 -1.24 7.22
N PRO A 72 9.08 -2.21 7.70
CA PRO A 72 10.49 -2.12 8.15
C PRO A 72 11.52 -2.36 7.05
N ILE A 73 11.11 -2.77 5.87
CA ILE A 73 11.94 -3.02 4.69
C ILE A 73 11.41 -2.20 3.52
N ASP A 74 12.28 -1.85 2.57
CA ASP A 74 11.89 -0.95 1.49
C ASP A 74 11.04 -1.63 0.43
N GLY A 75 11.29 -2.91 0.10
CA GLY A 75 10.52 -3.57 -0.93
C GLY A 75 10.73 -5.06 -1.09
N ILE A 76 10.05 -5.60 -2.10
CA ILE A 76 10.18 -6.96 -2.58
C ILE A 76 10.37 -6.92 -4.08
N GLN A 77 11.43 -7.56 -4.58
CA GLN A 77 11.66 -7.83 -5.99
C GLN A 77 11.15 -9.22 -6.32
N PHE A 78 10.35 -9.33 -7.36
CA PHE A 78 9.85 -10.61 -7.88
C PHE A 78 10.66 -10.96 -9.12
N GLU A 79 11.44 -12.02 -9.05
CA GLU A 79 12.12 -12.62 -10.18
C GLU A 79 11.41 -13.93 -10.59
N GLU A 80 11.82 -14.50 -11.71
CA GLU A 80 11.17 -15.71 -12.25
C GLU A 80 11.33 -16.92 -11.32
N ASP A 81 12.46 -17.02 -10.64
CA ASP A 81 12.85 -18.17 -9.82
C ASP A 81 13.07 -17.83 -8.33
N GLU A 82 12.99 -16.56 -7.96
CA GLU A 82 13.19 -16.14 -6.57
C GLU A 82 12.38 -14.90 -6.19
N ILE A 83 12.21 -14.71 -4.89
CA ILE A 83 11.63 -13.50 -4.28
C ILE A 83 12.68 -12.88 -3.37
N ILE A 84 13.03 -11.62 -3.64
CA ILE A 84 14.11 -10.93 -2.96
C ILE A 84 13.54 -9.85 -2.04
N ILE A 85 13.86 -9.90 -0.76
CA ILE A 85 13.57 -8.82 0.19
C ILE A 85 14.64 -7.75 0.03
N VAL A 86 14.21 -6.53 -0.27
CA VAL A 86 15.11 -5.43 -0.65
C VAL A 86 15.13 -4.34 0.43
N GLU A 87 16.32 -3.94 0.81
CA GLU A 87 16.58 -2.79 1.69
C GLU A 87 17.68 -1.92 1.06
N PHE A 88 17.36 -0.65 0.83
CA PHE A 88 18.32 0.31 0.27
C PHE A 88 19.08 1.02 1.38
N LYS A 89 20.40 1.10 1.22
CA LYS A 89 21.27 1.83 2.14
C LYS A 89 22.14 2.82 1.36
N THR A 90 22.29 4.02 1.92
CA THR A 90 23.15 5.07 1.37
C THR A 90 24.21 5.47 2.39
N GLY A 91 25.42 5.76 1.89
CA GLY A 91 26.53 6.17 2.74
C GLY A 91 26.79 5.19 3.88
N ASP A 92 26.99 5.71 5.08
CA ASP A 92 27.29 4.92 6.28
C ASP A 92 26.05 4.42 7.03
N SER A 93 24.88 4.42 6.38
CA SER A 93 23.65 3.99 7.04
C SER A 93 23.65 2.49 7.33
N ASN A 94 23.33 2.12 8.57
CA ASN A 94 23.28 0.75 9.04
C ASN A 94 21.85 0.21 9.11
N MET A 95 21.70 -1.12 9.04
CA MET A 95 20.43 -1.79 9.25
C MET A 95 19.97 -1.62 10.70
N SER A 96 18.67 -1.33 10.88
CA SER A 96 18.04 -1.35 12.20
C SER A 96 18.03 -2.78 12.79
N GLN A 97 17.80 -2.88 14.09
CA GLN A 97 17.65 -4.19 14.74
C GLN A 97 16.53 -5.03 14.10
N LYS A 98 15.41 -4.39 13.76
CA LYS A 98 14.27 -5.06 13.11
C LYS A 98 14.64 -5.57 11.71
N GLN A 99 15.38 -4.79 10.93
CA GLN A 99 15.86 -5.18 9.60
C GLN A 99 16.83 -6.36 9.66
N ARG A 100 17.79 -6.32 10.60
CA ARG A 100 18.71 -7.45 10.85
C ARG A 100 17.97 -8.73 11.20
N ARG A 101 16.93 -8.63 12.08
CA ARG A 101 16.10 -9.79 12.42
C ARG A 101 15.38 -10.35 11.20
N ILE A 102 14.80 -9.50 10.35
CA ILE A 102 14.12 -9.93 9.12
C ILE A 102 15.12 -10.62 8.20
N LYS A 103 16.31 -10.03 7.98
CA LYS A 103 17.38 -10.65 7.20
C LYS A 103 17.68 -12.06 7.68
N THR A 104 17.91 -12.23 8.98
CA THR A 104 18.20 -13.55 9.57
C THR A 104 17.06 -14.54 9.34
N LEU A 105 15.78 -14.11 9.49
CA LEU A 105 14.64 -14.99 9.25
C LEU A 105 14.55 -15.45 7.79
N VAL A 106 14.87 -14.56 6.85
CA VAL A 106 14.93 -14.90 5.42
C VAL A 106 16.07 -15.88 5.15
N GLU A 107 17.27 -15.61 5.66
CA GLU A 107 18.47 -16.46 5.46
C GLU A 107 18.28 -17.88 5.99
N VAL A 108 17.51 -18.06 7.06
CA VAL A 108 17.18 -19.40 7.62
C VAL A 108 15.89 -19.99 7.09
N GLY A 109 15.30 -19.40 6.06
CA GLY A 109 14.09 -19.93 5.39
C GLY A 109 12.81 -19.83 6.22
N LYS A 110 12.74 -18.93 7.21
CA LYS A 110 11.54 -18.70 8.03
C LYS A 110 10.54 -17.75 7.36
N VAL A 111 10.30 -17.98 6.07
CA VAL A 111 9.32 -17.28 5.24
C VAL A 111 8.33 -18.30 4.71
N ARG A 112 7.04 -17.98 4.74
CA ARG A 112 5.99 -18.87 4.22
C ARG A 112 4.92 -18.09 3.48
N PHE A 113 4.28 -18.74 2.53
CA PHE A 113 3.06 -18.25 1.89
C PHE A 113 1.84 -18.65 2.73
N GLN A 114 0.90 -17.72 2.93
CA GLN A 114 -0.35 -18.00 3.64
C GLN A 114 -1.53 -17.49 2.82
N GLU A 115 -2.38 -18.38 2.35
CA GLU A 115 -3.67 -18.04 1.76
C GLU A 115 -4.74 -17.93 2.85
N ILE A 116 -5.55 -16.89 2.81
CA ILE A 116 -6.67 -16.67 3.75
C ILE A 116 -7.93 -16.50 2.90
N ARG A 117 -8.98 -17.29 3.21
CA ARG A 117 -10.29 -17.21 2.56
C ARG A 117 -11.33 -16.77 3.58
N PHE A 118 -12.28 -15.90 3.16
CA PHE A 118 -13.39 -15.39 3.98
C PHE A 118 -14.70 -15.99 3.54
#